data_4dee5821b6f557fa25422b456dd5ac03
#
_entry.id   4dee5821b6f557fa25422b456dd5ac03
#
_cell.length_a   1.000
_cell.length_b   1.000
_cell.length_c   1.000
_cell.angle_alpha   90.00
_cell.angle_beta   90.00
_cell.angle_gamma   90.00
#
_symmetry.space_group_name_H-M   'P 1'
#
loop_
_entity.id
_entity.type
_entity.pdbx_description
1 polymer ?
#
loop_
_entity_poly.entity_id
_entity_poly.type
_entity_poly.pdbx_seq_one_letter_code
_entity_poly.pdbx_strand_id
1 'polypeptide(L)'
;TRIIPLLKGTTPQERRLCYKVFDHVGIEYCVFYGTQYFTASIGFNQLLEDLRTVVSESPELKIMLIGLQSARRLKQLPPQIVASAGQRWIDKVQLREVSWKESQRLYESMEQKINKALRQGQMPITAWSQNGVTA
;
A
#
# COMPACT_ATOMS: atom_id res chain seq x y z
N THR A 1 7.35 -9.88 -18.06
CA THR A 1 7.50 -9.67 -16.61
C THR A 1 7.38 -8.18 -16.31
N ARG A 2 6.46 -7.80 -15.43
CA ARG A 2 6.34 -6.43 -14.95
C ARG A 2 7.21 -6.25 -13.71
N ILE A 3 8.00 -5.19 -13.68
CA ILE A 3 8.82 -4.81 -12.53
C ILE A 3 8.12 -3.65 -11.82
N ILE A 4 7.93 -3.78 -10.51
CA ILE A 4 7.43 -2.70 -9.67
C ILE A 4 8.62 -2.14 -8.89
N PRO A 5 9.09 -0.93 -9.20
CA PRO A 5 10.27 -0.38 -8.56
C PRO A 5 9.99 0.08 -7.13
N LEU A 6 11.02 0.09 -6.32
CA LEU A 6 10.99 0.67 -4.98
C LEU A 6 11.24 2.19 -5.08
N LEU A 7 10.34 2.97 -4.47
CA LEU A 7 10.55 4.41 -4.32
C LEU A 7 11.71 4.66 -3.34
N LYS A 8 12.70 5.40 -3.78
CA LYS A 8 13.88 5.77 -3.01
C LYS A 8 13.94 7.28 -2.79
N GLY A 9 14.55 7.65 -1.69
CA GLY A 9 14.84 9.03 -1.35
C GLY A 9 14.24 9.44 0.01
N THR A 10 15.10 10.02 0.84
CA THR A 10 14.72 10.59 2.14
C THR A 10 14.38 12.07 2.04
N THR A 11 14.95 12.76 1.06
CA THR A 11 14.69 14.17 0.79
C THR A 11 13.79 14.35 -0.43
N PRO A 12 13.06 15.48 -0.54
CA PRO A 12 12.28 15.80 -1.73
C PRO A 12 13.11 15.81 -3.02
N GLN A 13 14.37 16.24 -2.95
CA GLN A 13 15.28 16.29 -4.10
C GLN A 13 15.62 14.88 -4.60
N GLU A 14 15.93 13.97 -3.70
CA GLU A 14 16.22 12.56 -4.03
C GLU A 14 14.98 11.87 -4.62
N ARG A 15 13.81 12.06 -4.03
CA ARG A 15 12.56 11.50 -4.55
C ARG A 15 12.21 12.06 -5.93
N ARG A 16 12.49 13.33 -6.18
CA ARG A 16 12.28 13.94 -7.50
C ARG A 16 13.06 13.27 -8.60
N LEU A 17 14.29 12.86 -8.32
CA LEU A 17 15.09 12.07 -9.28
C LEU A 17 14.42 10.73 -9.57
N CYS A 18 13.91 10.07 -8.54
CA CYS A 18 13.19 8.81 -8.67
C CYS A 18 11.93 8.97 -9.55
N TYR A 19 11.12 10.01 -9.29
CA TYR A 19 9.92 10.30 -10.09
C TYR A 19 10.25 10.60 -11.57
N LYS A 20 11.33 11.30 -11.84
CA LYS A 20 11.78 11.55 -13.23
C LYS A 20 12.09 10.25 -13.96
N VAL A 21 12.75 9.31 -13.31
CA VAL A 21 13.02 7.99 -13.89
C VAL A 21 11.71 7.23 -14.12
N PHE A 22 10.78 7.26 -13.16
CA PHE A 22 9.49 6.60 -13.27
C PHE A 22 8.68 7.14 -14.47
N ASP A 23 8.62 8.45 -14.62
CA ASP A 23 7.96 9.09 -15.76
C ASP A 23 8.61 8.70 -17.08
N HIS A 24 9.94 8.71 -17.14
CA HIS A 24 10.69 8.38 -18.36
C HIS A 24 10.44 6.94 -18.84
N VAL A 25 10.32 5.98 -17.92
CA VAL A 25 10.10 4.55 -18.26
C VAL A 25 8.64 4.12 -18.18
N GLY A 26 7.72 5.04 -17.88
CA GLY A 26 6.28 4.75 -17.84
C GLY A 26 5.84 3.93 -16.63
N ILE A 27 6.43 4.14 -15.46
CA ILE A 27 6.06 3.47 -14.22
C ILE A 27 4.78 4.07 -13.65
N GLU A 28 3.75 3.24 -13.48
CA GLU A 28 2.47 3.61 -12.85
C GLU A 28 2.39 3.18 -11.38
N TYR A 29 3.11 2.14 -11.00
CA TYR A 29 3.09 1.53 -9.68
C TYR A 29 4.49 1.51 -9.08
N CYS A 30 4.61 1.88 -7.81
CA CYS A 30 5.85 1.71 -7.06
C CYS A 30 5.59 1.08 -5.69
N VAL A 31 6.66 0.64 -5.05
CA VAL A 31 6.65 0.12 -3.69
C VAL A 31 7.18 1.19 -2.75
N PHE A 32 6.47 1.42 -1.64
CA PHE A 32 6.96 2.18 -0.51
C PHE A 32 7.28 1.23 0.65
N TYR A 33 8.53 1.26 1.12
CA TYR A 33 8.98 0.39 2.20
C TYR A 33 8.72 1.04 3.55
N GLY A 34 7.67 0.58 4.24
CA GLY A 34 7.19 1.15 5.49
C GLY A 34 7.57 0.38 6.75
N THR A 35 8.23 -0.76 6.64
CA THR A 35 8.57 -1.61 7.80
C THR A 35 9.42 -0.86 8.84
N GLN A 36 10.34 -0.03 8.39
CA GLN A 36 11.24 0.76 9.24
C GLN A 36 10.52 1.69 10.22
N TYR A 37 9.33 2.17 9.89
CA TYR A 37 8.54 3.05 10.78
C TYR A 37 8.12 2.35 12.06
N PHE A 38 7.97 1.03 12.02
CA PHE A 38 7.54 0.22 13.16
C PHE A 38 8.72 -0.44 13.89
N THR A 39 9.78 -0.80 13.19
CA THR A 39 10.98 -1.39 13.79
C THR A 39 11.86 -0.35 14.46
N ALA A 40 11.92 0.86 13.95
CA ALA A 40 12.71 1.98 14.51
C ALA A 40 11.88 2.89 15.44
N SER A 41 10.69 2.49 15.86
CA SER A 41 9.79 3.25 16.74
C SER A 41 9.44 4.67 16.24
N ILE A 42 9.48 4.88 14.92
CA ILE A 42 9.09 6.16 14.29
C ILE A 42 7.56 6.34 14.35
N GLY A 43 6.82 5.28 14.09
CA GLY A 43 5.39 5.21 14.27
C GLY A 43 4.53 5.51 13.04
N PHE A 44 3.24 5.21 13.19
CA PHE A 44 2.25 5.31 12.14
C PHE A 44 1.99 6.75 11.67
N ASN A 45 1.96 7.71 12.58
CA ASN A 45 1.68 9.10 12.22
C ASN A 45 2.73 9.67 11.26
N GLN A 46 3.99 9.36 11.48
CA GLN A 46 5.08 9.77 10.58
C GLN A 46 4.96 9.07 9.22
N LEU A 47 4.64 7.77 9.21
CA LEU A 47 4.36 7.04 7.97
C LEU A 47 3.24 7.70 7.17
N LEU A 48 2.15 8.08 7.85
CA LEU A 48 1.01 8.72 7.21
C LEU A 48 1.38 10.08 6.61
N GLU A 49 2.16 10.89 7.32
CA GLU A 49 2.66 12.17 6.83
C GLU A 49 3.58 12.00 5.63
N ASP A 50 4.51 11.06 5.69
CA ASP A 50 5.45 10.79 4.60
C ASP A 50 4.72 10.28 3.34
N LEU A 51 3.72 9.42 3.51
CA LEU A 51 2.88 8.96 2.39
C LEU A 51 2.07 10.10 1.78
N ARG A 52 1.51 10.99 2.60
CA ARG A 52 0.82 12.19 2.12
C ARG A 52 1.75 13.11 1.34
N THR A 53 2.98 13.25 1.78
CA THR A 53 4.02 14.02 1.09
C THR A 53 4.32 13.41 -0.28
N VAL A 54 4.56 12.11 -0.34
CA VAL A 54 4.81 11.38 -1.61
C VAL A 54 3.63 11.55 -2.57
N VAL A 55 2.41 11.39 -2.09
CA VAL A 55 1.19 11.56 -2.90
C VAL A 55 1.06 12.99 -3.42
N SER A 56 1.39 14.00 -2.62
CA SER A 56 1.39 15.40 -3.07
C SER A 56 2.46 15.70 -4.12
N GLU A 57 3.61 15.04 -4.02
CA GLU A 57 4.71 15.18 -4.99
C GLU A 57 4.42 14.47 -6.32
N SER A 58 3.71 13.33 -6.29
CA SER A 58 3.38 12.53 -7.47
C SER A 58 1.97 11.91 -7.35
N PRO A 59 0.90 12.70 -7.58
CA PRO A 59 -0.49 12.28 -7.30
C PRO A 59 -0.99 11.11 -8.16
N GLU A 60 -0.39 10.88 -9.31
CA GLU A 60 -0.80 9.83 -10.25
C GLU A 60 -0.15 8.48 -9.95
N LEU A 61 0.88 8.46 -9.12
CA LEU A 61 1.60 7.24 -8.77
C LEU A 61 0.77 6.39 -7.81
N LYS A 62 0.60 5.12 -8.15
CA LYS A 62 -0.05 4.13 -7.31
C LYS A 62 1.00 3.41 -6.47
N ILE A 63 0.72 3.24 -5.19
CA ILE A 63 1.71 2.80 -4.21
C ILE A 63 1.27 1.47 -3.58
N MET A 64 2.17 0.50 -3.60
CA MET A 64 2.10 -0.70 -2.78
C MET A 64 2.91 -0.45 -1.51
N LEU A 65 2.25 -0.52 -0.36
CA LEU A 65 2.89 -0.32 0.94
C LEU A 65 3.38 -1.64 1.53
N ILE A 66 4.64 -1.72 1.91
CA ILE A 66 5.18 -2.89 2.64
C ILE A 66 5.33 -2.54 4.12
N GLY A 67 4.88 -3.46 4.99
CA GLY A 67 5.09 -3.40 6.42
C GLY A 67 3.87 -3.01 7.26
N LEU A 68 2.74 -2.69 6.65
CA LEU A 68 1.50 -2.37 7.36
C LEU A 68 0.34 -3.22 6.84
N GLN A 69 -0.27 -4.01 7.72
CA GLN A 69 -1.41 -4.86 7.41
C GLN A 69 -2.58 -4.70 8.39
N SER A 70 -2.58 -3.64 9.19
CA SER A 70 -3.68 -3.30 10.09
C SER A 70 -4.81 -2.63 9.31
N ALA A 71 -5.95 -3.29 9.20
CA ALA A 71 -7.13 -2.75 8.52
C ALA A 71 -7.56 -1.38 9.08
N ARG A 72 -7.49 -1.21 10.40
CA ARG A 72 -7.80 0.07 11.07
C ARG A 72 -6.92 1.22 10.60
N ARG A 73 -5.63 0.96 10.40
CA ARG A 73 -4.66 1.98 9.94
C ARG A 73 -4.71 2.17 8.43
N LEU A 74 -4.91 1.10 7.68
CA LEU A 74 -5.01 1.16 6.21
C LEU A 74 -6.15 2.04 5.72
N LYS A 75 -7.26 2.09 6.46
CA LYS A 75 -8.40 2.98 6.17
C LYS A 75 -8.05 4.48 6.17
N GLN A 76 -7.00 4.87 6.87
CA GLN A 76 -6.59 6.25 7.04
C GLN A 76 -5.62 6.72 5.96
N LEU A 77 -5.14 5.80 5.12
CA LEU A 77 -4.15 6.10 4.08
C LEU A 77 -4.77 6.81 2.88
N PRO A 78 -3.97 7.60 2.14
CA PRO A 78 -4.41 8.19 0.88
C PRO A 78 -4.89 7.12 -0.13
N PRO A 79 -5.83 7.47 -1.03
CA PRO A 79 -6.38 6.51 -2.00
C PRO A 79 -5.36 5.97 -3.00
N GLN A 80 -4.22 6.62 -3.16
CA GLN A 80 -3.11 6.16 -4.00
C GLN A 80 -2.42 4.90 -3.45
N ILE A 81 -2.65 4.56 -2.18
CA ILE A 81 -2.19 3.30 -1.60
C ILE A 81 -3.16 2.20 -2.02
N VAL A 82 -2.78 1.41 -3.00
CA VAL A 82 -3.67 0.44 -3.66
C VAL A 82 -3.46 -1.00 -3.21
N ALA A 83 -2.33 -1.28 -2.55
CA ALA A 83 -2.01 -2.61 -2.04
C ALA A 83 -1.16 -2.52 -0.79
N SER A 84 -1.23 -3.56 0.03
CA SER A 84 -0.42 -3.70 1.24
C SER A 84 0.14 -5.11 1.33
N ALA A 85 1.42 -5.20 1.69
CA ALA A 85 2.10 -6.47 1.94
C ALA A 85 2.87 -6.41 3.27
N GLY A 86 3.12 -7.57 3.87
CA GLY A 86 3.85 -7.67 5.12
C GLY A 86 3.90 -9.11 5.61
N GLN A 87 4.43 -9.32 6.81
CA GLN A 87 4.63 -10.65 7.40
C GLN A 87 3.52 -11.08 8.37
N ARG A 88 2.61 -10.19 8.72
CA ARG A 88 1.55 -10.47 9.70
C ARG A 88 0.62 -11.64 9.30
N TRP A 89 0.51 -11.90 7.99
CA TRP A 89 -0.27 -13.04 7.50
C TRP A 89 0.26 -14.38 8.00
N ILE A 90 1.57 -14.52 8.24
CA ILE A 90 2.21 -15.75 8.69
C ILE A 90 1.59 -16.21 10.01
N ASP A 91 1.43 -15.28 10.95
CA ASP A 91 0.81 -15.57 12.25
C ASP A 91 -0.70 -15.82 12.12
N LYS A 92 -1.35 -15.11 11.21
CA LYS A 92 -2.81 -15.20 11.02
C LYS A 92 -3.28 -16.48 10.34
N VAL A 93 -2.48 -17.04 9.44
CA VAL A 93 -2.87 -18.26 8.70
C VAL A 93 -2.51 -19.54 9.43
N GLN A 94 -1.72 -19.51 10.51
CA GLN A 94 -1.44 -20.63 11.38
C GLN A 94 -0.97 -21.89 10.63
N LEU A 95 -0.06 -21.73 9.69
CA LEU A 95 0.37 -22.78 8.73
C LEU A 95 0.78 -24.12 9.37
N ARG A 96 1.26 -24.11 10.62
CA ARG A 96 1.72 -25.30 11.34
C ARG A 96 0.72 -25.86 12.34
N GLU A 97 -0.37 -25.12 12.59
CA GLU A 97 -1.30 -25.42 13.68
C GLU A 97 -2.64 -25.95 13.18
N VAL A 98 -2.99 -25.67 11.93
CA VAL A 98 -4.28 -26.04 11.33
C VAL A 98 -4.10 -26.70 9.97
N SER A 99 -5.16 -27.27 9.41
CA SER A 99 -5.14 -27.87 8.08
C SER A 99 -4.85 -26.84 6.99
N TRP A 100 -4.37 -27.30 5.84
CA TRP A 100 -4.14 -26.43 4.66
C TRP A 100 -5.39 -25.66 4.24
N LYS A 101 -6.55 -26.33 4.23
CA LYS A 101 -7.84 -25.67 3.90
C LYS A 101 -8.16 -24.54 4.87
N GLU A 102 -7.92 -24.74 6.15
CA GLU A 102 -8.16 -23.72 7.17
C GLU A 102 -7.16 -22.57 7.04
N SER A 103 -5.89 -22.84 6.79
CA SER A 103 -4.89 -21.81 6.51
C SER A 103 -5.27 -20.97 5.29
N GLN A 104 -5.74 -21.59 4.21
CA GLN A 104 -6.21 -20.89 3.02
C GLN A 104 -7.40 -19.99 3.34
N ARG A 105 -8.38 -20.49 4.08
CA ARG A 105 -9.55 -19.69 4.51
C ARG A 105 -9.14 -18.48 5.35
N LEU A 106 -8.20 -18.66 6.28
CA LEU A 106 -7.68 -17.56 7.11
C LEU A 106 -6.95 -16.51 6.27
N TYR A 107 -6.16 -16.93 5.30
CA TYR A 107 -5.49 -16.04 4.38
C TYR A 107 -6.48 -15.22 3.53
N GLU A 108 -7.44 -15.89 2.92
CA GLU A 108 -8.48 -15.24 2.11
C GLU A 108 -9.29 -14.22 2.94
N SER A 109 -9.63 -14.58 4.18
CA SER A 109 -10.32 -13.66 5.10
C SER A 109 -9.49 -12.42 5.40
N MET A 110 -8.19 -12.58 5.63
CA MET A 110 -7.28 -11.47 5.88
C MET A 110 -7.13 -10.59 4.63
N GLU A 111 -6.95 -11.20 3.47
CA GLU A 111 -6.86 -10.49 2.19
C GLU A 111 -8.10 -9.65 1.92
N GLN A 112 -9.28 -10.20 2.12
CA GLN A 112 -10.55 -9.47 1.98
C GLN A 112 -10.65 -8.27 2.93
N LYS A 113 -10.23 -8.42 4.18
CA LYS A 113 -10.20 -7.32 5.15
C LYS A 113 -9.27 -6.19 4.74
N ILE A 114 -8.08 -6.53 4.25
CA ILE A 114 -7.10 -5.56 3.77
C ILE A 114 -7.64 -4.83 2.54
N ASN A 115 -8.14 -5.55 1.56
CA ASN A 115 -8.70 -4.99 0.34
C ASN A 115 -9.89 -4.06 0.64
N LYS A 116 -10.77 -4.47 1.54
CA LYS A 116 -11.89 -3.64 2.00
C LYS A 116 -11.41 -2.36 2.68
N ALA A 117 -10.40 -2.45 3.54
CA ALA A 117 -9.83 -1.30 4.24
C ALA A 117 -9.20 -0.29 3.26
N LEU A 118 -8.47 -0.76 2.26
CA LEU A 118 -7.88 0.07 1.21
C LEU A 118 -8.95 0.75 0.36
N ARG A 119 -10.03 0.05 0.01
CA ARG A 119 -11.15 0.61 -0.75
C ARG A 119 -11.92 1.70 0.03
N GLN A 120 -11.98 1.61 1.36
CA GLN A 120 -12.64 2.64 2.18
C GLN A 120 -11.88 3.97 2.19
N GLY A 121 -10.57 3.96 1.94
CA GLY A 121 -9.77 5.16 1.73
C GLY A 121 -9.84 5.70 0.30
N GLN A 122 -10.46 4.97 -0.64
CA GLN A 122 -10.62 5.35 -2.04
C GLN A 122 -11.95 6.09 -2.26
N MET A 123 -12.06 6.77 -3.42
CA MET A 123 -13.32 7.38 -3.83
C MET A 123 -14.44 6.33 -3.86
N PRO A 124 -15.65 6.66 -3.36
CA PRO A 124 -16.81 5.77 -3.47
C PRO A 124 -17.06 5.34 -4.92
N ILE A 125 -17.55 4.11 -5.10
CA ILE A 125 -17.88 3.56 -6.43
C ILE A 125 -18.83 4.48 -7.21
N THR A 126 -19.75 5.14 -6.51
CA THR A 126 -20.68 6.12 -7.08
C THR A 126 -19.98 7.33 -7.69
N ALA A 127 -18.86 7.77 -7.12
CA ALA A 127 -18.05 8.86 -7.68
C ALA A 127 -17.30 8.42 -8.94
N TRP A 128 -16.93 7.15 -9.03
CA TRP A 128 -16.26 6.59 -10.21
C TRP A 128 -17.23 6.50 -11.40
N SER A 129 -18.48 6.08 -11.16
CA SER A 129 -19.50 6.02 -12.21
C SER A 129 -19.87 7.42 -12.74
N GLN A 130 -19.86 8.45 -11.88
CA GLN A 130 -20.12 9.84 -12.30
C GLN A 130 -19.01 10.41 -13.18
N ASN A 131 -17.77 9.92 -13.04
CA ASN A 131 -16.63 10.36 -13.84
C ASN A 131 -16.40 9.51 -15.10
N GLY A 132 -17.34 8.63 -15.47
CA GLY A 132 -17.23 7.75 -16.64
C GLY A 132 -16.17 6.67 -16.51
N VAL A 133 -15.66 6.41 -15.31
CA VAL A 133 -14.75 5.30 -15.02
C VAL A 133 -15.59 4.08 -14.73
N THR A 134 -15.72 3.20 -15.72
CA THR A 134 -16.29 1.86 -15.51
C THR A 134 -15.29 1.01 -14.73
N ALA A 135 -15.77 0.46 -13.64
CA ALA A 135 -14.99 -0.47 -12.84
C ALA A 135 -14.64 -1.74 -13.66
#